data_788d384876171f814cb2b20402f2bcfe
#
_entry.id   788d384876171f814cb2b20402f2bcfe
#
_cell.length_a   1.000
_cell.length_b   1.000
_cell.length_c   1.000
_cell.angle_alpha   90.00
_cell.angle_beta   90.00
_cell.angle_gamma   90.00
#
_symmetry.space_group_name_H-M   'P 1'
#
loop_
_entity.id
_entity.type
_entity.pdbx_description
1 polymer ?
#
loop_
_entity_poly.entity_id
_entity_poly.type
_entity_poly.pdbx_seq_one_letter_code
_entity_poly.pdbx_strand_id
1 'polypeptide(L)' 'MDFAKLPVGFAMALAQNTPALEKFGRMSESQRQSFIGQAHYARSEREMEQIVSGILSHNAQ' A
#
# COMPACT_ATOMS: atom_id res chain seq x y z
N MET A 1 -3.09 -3.83 12.13
CA MET A 1 -3.45 -2.96 10.99
C MET A 1 -4.92 -3.16 10.65
N ASP A 2 -5.64 -2.09 10.46
CA ASP A 2 -7.08 -2.16 10.18
C ASP A 2 -7.35 -1.93 8.70
N PHE A 3 -7.64 -3.01 7.99
CA PHE A 3 -7.93 -2.96 6.56
C PHE A 3 -9.15 -2.10 6.24
N ALA A 4 -10.09 -1.98 7.19
CA ALA A 4 -11.29 -1.20 6.94
C ALA A 4 -11.01 0.28 6.78
N LYS A 5 -9.86 0.75 7.24
CA LYS A 5 -9.47 2.16 7.14
C LYS A 5 -8.68 2.47 5.88
N LEU A 6 -8.36 1.47 5.08
CA LEU A 6 -7.63 1.68 3.83
C LEU A 6 -8.60 1.97 2.71
N PRO A 7 -8.19 2.74 1.69
CA PRO A 7 -8.99 2.84 0.46
C PRO A 7 -9.24 1.44 -0.09
N VAL A 8 -10.46 1.20 -0.58
CA VAL A 8 -10.88 -0.14 -1.01
C VAL A 8 -9.94 -0.68 -2.08
N GLY A 9 -9.63 0.13 -3.09
CA GLY A 9 -8.74 -0.31 -4.16
C GLY A 9 -7.35 -0.68 -3.68
N PHE A 10 -6.85 0.07 -2.70
CA PHE A 10 -5.54 -0.21 -2.11
C PHE A 10 -5.56 -1.51 -1.31
N ALA A 11 -6.61 -1.68 -0.49
CA ALA A 11 -6.76 -2.91 0.29
C ALA A 11 -6.84 -4.13 -0.62
N MET A 12 -7.59 -4.03 -1.72
CA MET A 12 -7.71 -5.12 -2.67
C MET A 12 -6.38 -5.42 -3.37
N ALA A 13 -5.65 -4.37 -3.75
CA ALA A 13 -4.36 -4.55 -4.40
C ALA A 13 -3.37 -5.24 -3.48
N LEU A 14 -3.36 -4.86 -2.20
CA LEU A 14 -2.50 -5.52 -1.21
C LEU A 14 -2.92 -6.96 -0.99
N ALA A 15 -4.23 -7.22 -0.92
CA ALA A 15 -4.73 -8.58 -0.72
C ALA A 15 -4.33 -9.52 -1.86
N GLN A 16 -4.18 -8.98 -3.07
CA GLN A 16 -3.78 -9.74 -4.24
C GLN A 16 -2.27 -9.87 -4.39
N ASN A 17 -1.50 -9.21 -3.52
CA ASN A 17 -0.05 -9.21 -3.61
C ASN A 17 0.53 -9.46 -2.22
N THR A 18 0.64 -10.72 -1.86
CA THR A 18 1.09 -11.13 -0.53
C THR A 18 2.43 -10.52 -0.13
N PRO A 19 3.46 -10.51 -1.00
CA PRO A 19 4.72 -9.87 -0.62
C PRO A 19 4.57 -8.39 -0.27
N ALA A 20 3.76 -7.66 -1.01
CA ALA A 20 3.52 -6.25 -0.73
C ALA A 20 2.76 -6.08 0.58
N LEU A 21 1.77 -6.92 0.82
CA LEU A 21 0.98 -6.88 2.04
C LEU A 21 1.87 -7.12 3.27
N GLU A 22 2.73 -8.14 3.21
CA GLU A 22 3.64 -8.45 4.31
C GLU A 22 4.60 -7.30 4.57
N LYS A 23 5.16 -6.75 3.50
CA LYS A 23 6.10 -5.65 3.64
C LYS A 23 5.43 -4.41 4.21
N PHE A 24 4.23 -4.11 3.74
CA PHE A 24 3.44 -2.99 4.24
C PHE A 24 3.17 -3.16 5.74
N GLY A 25 2.82 -4.37 6.17
CA GLY A 25 2.55 -4.65 7.58
C GLY A 25 3.76 -4.45 8.49
N ARG A 26 4.97 -4.56 7.95
CA ARG A 26 6.20 -4.38 8.70
C ARG A 26 6.69 -2.95 8.75
N MET A 27 6.07 -2.08 7.97
CA MET A 27 6.46 -0.67 7.93
C MET A 27 6.05 0.04 9.22
N SER A 28 6.75 1.13 9.53
CA SER A 28 6.32 2.02 10.59
C SER A 28 5.00 2.67 10.22
N GLU A 29 4.29 3.16 11.21
CA GLU A 29 3.02 3.85 10.95
C GLU A 29 3.22 5.04 10.02
N SER A 30 4.30 5.78 10.21
CA SER A 30 4.61 6.93 9.36
C SER A 30 4.77 6.53 7.89
N GLN A 31 5.47 5.43 7.66
CA GLN A 31 5.66 4.92 6.29
C GLN A 31 4.35 4.43 5.70
N ARG A 32 3.56 3.71 6.49
CA ARG A 32 2.25 3.24 6.03
C ARG A 32 1.35 4.41 5.65
N GLN A 33 1.33 5.45 6.49
CA GLN A 33 0.49 6.62 6.20
C GLN A 33 0.90 7.32 4.92
N SER A 34 2.19 7.32 4.61
CA SER A 34 2.67 7.90 3.36
C SER A 34 2.08 7.17 2.15
N PHE A 35 2.10 5.84 2.18
CA PHE A 35 1.54 5.04 1.08
C PHE A 35 0.01 5.14 1.04
N ILE A 36 -0.64 5.18 2.19
CA ILE A 36 -2.10 5.36 2.24
C ILE A 36 -2.48 6.71 1.63
N GLY A 37 -1.71 7.75 1.92
CA GLY A 37 -1.94 9.06 1.31
C GLY A 37 -1.84 9.01 -0.20
N GLN A 38 -0.83 8.34 -0.73
CA GLN A 38 -0.70 8.16 -2.18
C GLN A 38 -1.90 7.42 -2.74
N ALA A 39 -2.36 6.39 -2.04
CA ALA A 39 -3.49 5.58 -2.50
C ALA A 39 -4.79 6.40 -2.57
N HIS A 40 -4.96 7.36 -1.68
CA HIS A 40 -6.14 8.24 -1.72
C HIS A 40 -6.20 9.08 -2.99
N TYR A 41 -5.05 9.37 -3.60
CA TYR A 41 -4.98 10.19 -4.81
C TYR A 41 -4.85 9.37 -6.07
N ALA A 42 -4.78 8.06 -5.96
CA ALA A 42 -4.72 7.19 -7.14
C ALA A 42 -6.03 7.26 -7.92
N ARG A 43 -5.92 7.47 -9.23
CA ARG A 43 -7.09 7.66 -10.09
C ARG A 43 -7.37 6.47 -11.00
N SER A 44 -6.51 5.46 -10.98
CA SER A 44 -6.64 4.31 -11.85
C SER A 44 -6.01 3.10 -11.21
N GLU A 45 -6.36 1.91 -11.72
CA GLU A 45 -5.71 0.67 -11.32
C GLU A 45 -4.20 0.74 -11.52
N ARG A 46 -3.79 1.35 -12.62
CA ARG A 46 -2.38 1.47 -12.95
C ARG A 46 -1.63 2.27 -11.91
N GLU A 47 -2.22 3.39 -11.48
CA GLU A 47 -1.60 4.20 -10.42
C GLU A 47 -1.55 3.43 -9.11
N MET A 48 -2.59 2.67 -8.80
CA MET A 48 -2.60 1.85 -7.61
C MET A 48 -1.51 0.77 -7.67
N GLU A 49 -1.34 0.15 -8.83
CA GLU A 49 -0.28 -0.84 -9.02
C GLU A 49 1.10 -0.23 -8.84
N GLN A 50 1.30 1.01 -9.28
CA GLN A 50 2.56 1.71 -9.09
C GLN A 50 2.84 1.95 -7.62
N ILE A 51 1.82 2.26 -6.84
CA ILE A 51 1.96 2.46 -5.39
C ILE A 51 2.37 1.14 -4.74
N VAL A 52 1.71 0.05 -5.08
CA VAL A 52 2.03 -1.28 -4.55
C VAL A 52 3.45 -1.69 -4.96
N SER A 53 3.84 -1.38 -6.18
CA SER A 53 5.19 -1.63 -6.66
C SER A 53 6.22 -0.84 -5.83
N GLY A 54 5.87 0.40 -5.46
CA GLY A 54 6.69 1.22 -4.59
C GLY A 54 6.87 0.60 -3.21
N ILE A 55 5.83 -0.05 -2.69
CA ILE A 55 5.93 -0.78 -1.42
C ILE A 55 6.92 -1.92 -1.54
N LEU A 56 6.83 -2.68 -2.63
CA LEU A 56 7.72 -3.82 -2.87
C LEU A 56 9.18 -3.40 -2.96
N SER A 57 9.45 -2.25 -3.56
CA SER A 57 10.82 -1.76 -3.72
C SER A 57 11.27 -0.90 -2.55
N HIS A 58 10.40 -0.63 -1.59
CA HIS A 58 10.74 0.19 -0.44
C HIS A 58 11.79 -0.50 0.43
N ASN A 59 12.84 0.24 0.75
CA ASN A 59 13.91 -0.28 1.57
C ASN A 59 13.65 0.14 3.01
N ALA A 60 13.12 -0.78 3.80
CA ALA A 60 12.75 -0.52 5.19
C ALA A 60 13.99 -0.57 6.07
N GLN A 61 14.57 0.56 6.34
CA GLN A 61 15.66 0.67 7.29
C GLN A 61 15.36 1.71 8.34
#